data_d0b894908a4b37c3ac2dfc23a8f38915
#
_entry.id   d0b894908a4b37c3ac2dfc23a8f38915
#
_cell.length_a   1.000
_cell.length_b   1.000
_cell.length_c   1.000
_cell.angle_alpha   90.00
_cell.angle_beta   90.00
_cell.angle_gamma   90.00
#
_symmetry.space_group_name_H-M   'P 1'
#
loop_
_entity.id
_entity.type
_entity.pdbx_description
1 polymer ?
#
loop_
_entity_poly.entity_id
_entity_poly.type
_entity_poly.pdbx_seq_one_letter_code
_entity_poly.pdbx_strand_id
1 'polypeptide(L)'
;MSPPFGKLAALEAKLEGNFYNAHSRLIINAEEVAFYNGASTEEGILRRSYRDLVRHIRSILQARVGYNSVEDFVLKYSWSAFGYLLMAVPAFRAQAKSRGGQANSDPHIVKQTESYISNRRILLAIADAGSRLMYSYKGIATLAGQTSRVYSLISSLHLLQHDDYQSVPRPADLPADMPFYDLGHLRGQLIEDKDHIKFTNVPIVTPAPGQERGGEPLLHSLRVHIKPGDHMMVTGSNGVGKTAVARILAGLWPLFDGVLEKPHHDSIMFLPQRPYLNTGSLREQVIYPASYQQHLESGRTDEDLMEILRRVHLAYLPDREGGWTTRKEWKDVLSGGEKQRMGMARLFYHHPSFAVLDECTSAVSTDVEGLMYAHAKDMGITLITISHRPSLFKYHQLLLDMKGDDKYEVINLAGDEQKLTIEQELTDLRSKLEQVQAWKQRLHAIHQELSFSHS
;
A
#
# COMPACT_ATOMS: atom_id res chain seq x y z
N MET A 1 -0.44 27.58 -29.64
CA MET A 1 0.02 27.03 -28.32
C MET A 1 0.16 25.54 -28.47
N SER A 2 1.26 24.95 -28.01
CA SER A 2 1.42 23.49 -28.04
C SER A 2 0.47 22.83 -27.02
N PRO A 3 -0.16 21.69 -27.37
CA PRO A 3 -0.94 20.92 -26.39
C PRO A 3 -0.09 20.52 -25.19
N PRO A 4 -0.65 20.42 -23.98
CA PRO A 4 0.09 20.06 -22.77
C PRO A 4 0.42 18.55 -22.76
N PHE A 5 1.30 18.11 -23.66
CA PHE A 5 1.65 16.70 -23.84
C PHE A 5 2.14 16.02 -22.55
N GLY A 6 2.83 16.76 -21.67
CA GLY A 6 3.25 16.23 -20.38
C GLY A 6 2.09 15.83 -19.47
N LYS A 7 1.02 16.65 -19.39
CA LYS A 7 -0.20 16.33 -18.63
C LYS A 7 -0.97 15.16 -19.26
N LEU A 8 -1.01 15.12 -20.59
CA LEU A 8 -1.68 14.03 -21.33
C LEU A 8 -0.97 12.70 -21.11
N ALA A 9 0.37 12.67 -21.17
CA ALA A 9 1.17 11.48 -20.87
C ALA A 9 1.03 11.05 -19.39
N ALA A 10 0.91 12.01 -18.48
CA ALA A 10 0.66 11.71 -17.05
C ALA A 10 -0.69 11.02 -16.85
N LEU A 11 -1.73 11.48 -17.53
CA LEU A 11 -3.05 10.86 -17.44
C LEU A 11 -3.09 9.49 -18.13
N GLU A 12 -2.41 9.34 -19.28
CA GLU A 12 -2.27 8.05 -19.99
C GLU A 12 -1.73 6.96 -19.04
N ALA A 13 -0.58 7.21 -18.42
CA ALA A 13 -0.01 6.23 -17.52
C ALA A 13 -0.82 6.02 -16.22
N LYS A 14 -1.62 7.00 -15.76
CA LYS A 14 -2.59 6.78 -14.69
C LYS A 14 -3.68 5.80 -15.11
N LEU A 15 -4.22 5.96 -16.32
CA LEU A 15 -5.26 5.08 -16.84
C LEU A 15 -4.73 3.68 -17.15
N GLU A 16 -3.49 3.59 -17.65
CA GLU A 16 -2.78 2.32 -17.84
C GLU A 16 -2.57 1.60 -16.51
N GLY A 17 -2.11 2.31 -15.48
CA GLY A 17 -2.00 1.78 -14.13
C GLY A 17 -3.33 1.29 -13.55
N ASN A 18 -4.43 2.01 -13.77
CA ASN A 18 -5.76 1.58 -13.35
C ASN A 18 -6.20 0.29 -14.05
N PHE A 19 -5.94 0.18 -15.36
CA PHE A 19 -6.24 -1.02 -16.12
C PHE A 19 -5.40 -2.22 -15.66
N TYR A 20 -4.11 -2.02 -15.43
CA TYR A 20 -3.21 -3.04 -14.86
C TYR A 20 -3.67 -3.51 -13.47
N ASN A 21 -4.03 -2.56 -12.59
CA ASN A 21 -4.55 -2.89 -11.25
C ASN A 21 -5.85 -3.69 -11.31
N ALA A 22 -6.75 -3.38 -12.24
CA ALA A 22 -7.98 -4.14 -12.42
C ALA A 22 -7.70 -5.59 -12.85
N HIS A 23 -6.72 -5.80 -13.74
CA HIS A 23 -6.27 -7.14 -14.13
C HIS A 23 -5.62 -7.90 -12.97
N SER A 24 -4.68 -7.28 -12.26
CA SER A 24 -4.00 -7.90 -11.13
C SER A 24 -4.99 -8.29 -10.03
N ARG A 25 -5.99 -7.44 -9.75
CA ARG A 25 -7.05 -7.75 -8.79
C ARG A 25 -7.85 -8.97 -9.19
N LEU A 26 -8.22 -9.09 -10.49
CA LEU A 26 -8.95 -10.24 -10.99
C LEU A 26 -8.12 -11.52 -10.88
N ILE A 27 -6.82 -11.47 -11.20
CA ILE A 27 -5.93 -12.63 -11.09
C ILE A 27 -5.80 -13.09 -9.63
N ILE A 28 -5.61 -12.14 -8.71
CA ILE A 28 -5.41 -12.43 -7.28
C ILE A 28 -6.68 -13.03 -6.64
N ASN A 29 -7.87 -12.59 -7.08
CA ASN A 29 -9.15 -13.02 -6.50
C ASN A 29 -9.97 -13.87 -7.49
N ALA A 30 -9.30 -14.61 -8.38
CA ALA A 30 -9.96 -15.37 -9.44
C ALA A 30 -10.90 -16.44 -8.87
N GLU A 31 -10.53 -17.09 -7.77
CA GLU A 31 -11.32 -18.12 -7.10
C GLU A 31 -12.60 -17.52 -6.49
N GLU A 32 -12.48 -16.40 -5.77
CA GLU A 32 -13.63 -15.72 -5.16
C GLU A 32 -14.61 -15.21 -6.22
N VAL A 33 -14.08 -14.65 -7.31
CA VAL A 33 -14.90 -14.21 -8.47
C VAL A 33 -15.63 -15.40 -9.08
N ALA A 34 -15.00 -16.56 -9.18
CA ALA A 34 -15.64 -17.78 -9.67
C ALA A 34 -16.73 -18.29 -8.72
N PHE A 35 -16.47 -18.30 -7.40
CA PHE A 35 -17.48 -18.69 -6.40
C PHE A 35 -18.73 -17.80 -6.41
N TYR A 36 -18.57 -16.51 -6.59
CA TYR A 36 -19.68 -15.56 -6.71
C TYR A 36 -20.32 -15.53 -8.12
N ASN A 37 -19.80 -16.32 -9.07
CA ASN A 37 -20.20 -16.29 -10.49
C ASN A 37 -20.14 -14.88 -11.08
N GLY A 38 -19.14 -14.08 -10.67
CA GLY A 38 -19.01 -12.65 -10.94
C GLY A 38 -18.28 -12.32 -12.25
N ALA A 39 -17.96 -13.29 -13.10
CA ALA A 39 -17.14 -13.12 -14.31
C ALA A 39 -17.65 -12.02 -15.25
N SER A 40 -18.95 -11.93 -15.48
CA SER A 40 -19.56 -10.91 -16.35
C SER A 40 -19.43 -9.49 -15.79
N THR A 41 -19.50 -9.35 -14.48
CA THR A 41 -19.35 -8.06 -13.78
C THR A 41 -17.91 -7.59 -13.86
N GLU A 42 -16.93 -8.45 -13.60
CA GLU A 42 -15.52 -8.15 -13.70
C GLU A 42 -15.09 -7.85 -15.16
N GLU A 43 -15.65 -8.57 -16.13
CA GLU A 43 -15.46 -8.23 -17.55
C GLU A 43 -15.96 -6.80 -17.85
N GLY A 44 -17.10 -6.42 -17.30
CA GLY A 44 -17.65 -5.06 -17.43
C GLY A 44 -16.73 -3.99 -16.86
N ILE A 45 -16.08 -4.25 -15.71
CA ILE A 45 -15.11 -3.36 -15.06
C ILE A 45 -13.84 -3.23 -15.91
N LEU A 46 -13.28 -4.35 -16.37
CA LEU A 46 -12.11 -4.35 -17.24
C LEU A 46 -12.36 -3.62 -18.56
N ARG A 47 -13.50 -3.89 -19.19
CA ARG A 47 -13.92 -3.22 -20.44
C ARG A 47 -14.12 -1.71 -20.26
N ARG A 48 -14.57 -1.25 -19.08
CA ARG A 48 -14.69 0.18 -18.76
C ARG A 48 -13.30 0.82 -18.67
N SER A 49 -12.41 0.26 -17.86
CA SER A 49 -11.04 0.76 -17.71
C SER A 49 -10.29 0.78 -19.04
N TYR A 50 -10.43 -0.27 -19.85
CA TYR A 50 -9.86 -0.32 -21.21
C TYR A 50 -10.41 0.76 -22.12
N ARG A 51 -11.73 0.97 -22.14
CA ARG A 51 -12.37 2.00 -22.98
C ARG A 51 -11.92 3.41 -22.59
N ASP A 52 -11.73 3.66 -21.32
CA ASP A 52 -11.26 4.97 -20.82
C ASP A 52 -9.82 5.21 -21.28
N LEU A 53 -8.95 4.21 -21.18
CA LEU A 53 -7.58 4.25 -21.69
C LEU A 53 -7.56 4.50 -23.22
N VAL A 54 -8.30 3.70 -23.99
CA VAL A 54 -8.34 3.83 -25.46
C VAL A 54 -8.91 5.18 -25.90
N ARG A 55 -9.94 5.68 -25.22
CA ARG A 55 -10.52 7.01 -25.50
C ARG A 55 -9.48 8.10 -25.29
N HIS A 56 -8.71 8.01 -24.21
CA HIS A 56 -7.66 8.98 -23.92
C HIS A 56 -6.52 8.89 -24.93
N ILE A 57 -6.02 7.70 -25.26
CA ILE A 57 -4.99 7.49 -26.31
C ILE A 57 -5.46 8.06 -27.64
N ARG A 58 -6.72 7.82 -28.03
CA ARG A 58 -7.28 8.38 -29.24
C ARG A 58 -7.28 9.92 -29.23
N SER A 59 -7.66 10.53 -28.10
CA SER A 59 -7.60 11.98 -27.90
C SER A 59 -6.17 12.52 -28.06
N ILE A 60 -5.19 11.85 -27.49
CA ILE A 60 -3.75 12.20 -27.62
C ILE A 60 -3.33 12.11 -29.09
N LEU A 61 -3.67 11.02 -29.76
CA LEU A 61 -3.31 10.83 -31.19
C LEU A 61 -3.94 11.91 -32.08
N GLN A 62 -5.21 12.24 -31.87
CA GLN A 62 -5.87 13.30 -32.58
C GLN A 62 -5.20 14.66 -32.37
N ALA A 63 -4.91 15.01 -31.11
CA ALA A 63 -4.19 16.23 -30.78
C ALA A 63 -2.78 16.26 -31.39
N ARG A 64 -2.08 15.13 -31.39
CA ARG A 64 -0.74 14.97 -31.95
C ARG A 64 -0.75 15.10 -33.48
N VAL A 65 -1.70 14.44 -34.16
CA VAL A 65 -1.83 14.57 -35.62
C VAL A 65 -2.13 16.00 -36.01
N GLY A 66 -3.10 16.64 -35.36
CA GLY A 66 -3.43 18.05 -35.66
C GLY A 66 -2.24 18.98 -35.43
N TYR A 67 -1.56 18.84 -34.29
CA TYR A 67 -0.40 19.67 -33.95
C TYR A 67 0.77 19.42 -34.91
N ASN A 68 1.13 18.17 -35.17
CA ASN A 68 2.23 17.84 -36.09
C ASN A 68 1.96 18.28 -37.51
N SER A 69 0.70 18.18 -38.00
CA SER A 69 0.34 18.67 -39.34
C SER A 69 0.55 20.17 -39.48
N VAL A 70 0.17 20.95 -38.46
CA VAL A 70 0.43 22.41 -38.46
C VAL A 70 1.92 22.70 -38.34
N GLU A 71 2.62 21.98 -37.46
CA GLU A 71 4.05 22.13 -37.28
C GLU A 71 4.83 21.81 -38.54
N ASP A 72 4.54 20.69 -39.21
CA ASP A 72 5.19 20.30 -40.46
C ASP A 72 4.89 21.32 -41.56
N PHE A 73 3.64 21.81 -41.64
CA PHE A 73 3.30 22.87 -42.60
C PHE A 73 4.11 24.13 -42.35
N VAL A 74 4.21 24.62 -41.12
CA VAL A 74 4.97 25.84 -40.80
C VAL A 74 6.47 25.63 -41.02
N LEU A 75 7.03 24.54 -40.49
CA LEU A 75 8.47 24.30 -40.58
C LEU A 75 8.94 23.96 -42.01
N LYS A 76 8.16 23.17 -42.73
CA LYS A 76 8.57 22.66 -44.03
C LYS A 76 8.23 23.58 -45.20
N TYR A 77 7.03 24.14 -45.18
CA TYR A 77 6.54 24.96 -46.31
C TYR A 77 6.65 26.46 -46.06
N SER A 78 6.21 26.98 -44.92
CA SER A 78 6.27 28.42 -44.64
C SER A 78 7.69 28.93 -44.50
N TRP A 79 8.53 28.16 -43.81
CA TRP A 79 9.94 28.52 -43.65
C TRP A 79 10.73 28.45 -44.94
N SER A 80 10.46 27.45 -45.78
CA SER A 80 11.04 27.33 -47.11
C SER A 80 10.56 28.46 -48.04
N ALA A 81 9.28 28.78 -48.02
CA ALA A 81 8.72 29.89 -48.79
C ALA A 81 9.33 31.23 -48.38
N PHE A 82 9.47 31.49 -47.08
CA PHE A 82 10.13 32.67 -46.54
C PHE A 82 11.61 32.72 -46.96
N GLY A 83 12.33 31.58 -46.92
CA GLY A 83 13.71 31.47 -47.36
C GLY A 83 13.86 31.79 -48.87
N TYR A 84 12.94 31.29 -49.71
CA TYR A 84 12.94 31.62 -51.12
C TYR A 84 12.60 33.10 -51.38
N LEU A 85 11.68 33.69 -50.63
CA LEU A 85 11.37 35.09 -50.68
C LEU A 85 12.58 35.98 -50.37
N LEU A 86 13.29 35.65 -49.29
CA LEU A 86 14.54 36.36 -48.88
C LEU A 86 15.62 36.27 -49.93
N MET A 87 15.74 35.16 -50.65
CA MET A 87 16.70 35.02 -51.76
C MET A 87 16.26 35.71 -53.03
N ALA A 88 14.93 35.74 -53.29
CA ALA A 88 14.42 36.38 -54.49
C ALA A 88 14.57 37.92 -54.49
N VAL A 89 14.38 38.56 -53.34
CA VAL A 89 14.48 40.03 -53.22
C VAL A 89 15.84 40.59 -53.69
N PRO A 90 16.99 40.08 -53.24
CA PRO A 90 18.30 40.54 -53.74
C PRO A 90 18.48 40.27 -55.26
N ALA A 91 18.02 39.09 -55.71
CA ALA A 91 18.10 38.73 -57.13
C ALA A 91 17.28 39.68 -58.02
N PHE A 92 16.05 40.00 -57.64
CA PHE A 92 15.23 40.98 -58.35
C PHE A 92 15.81 42.39 -58.29
N ARG A 93 16.37 42.80 -57.16
CA ARG A 93 17.08 44.11 -57.05
C ARG A 93 18.33 44.19 -57.93
N ALA A 94 19.12 43.09 -57.97
CA ALA A 94 20.27 43.02 -58.86
C ALA A 94 19.88 43.09 -60.33
N GLN A 95 18.80 42.39 -60.72
CA GLN A 95 18.26 42.40 -62.10
C GLN A 95 17.67 43.76 -62.47
N ALA A 96 16.99 44.42 -61.54
CA ALA A 96 16.49 45.80 -61.80
C ALA A 96 17.61 46.81 -62.00
N LYS A 97 18.73 46.62 -61.30
CA LYS A 97 19.94 47.47 -61.40
C LYS A 97 20.74 47.20 -62.68
N SER A 98 20.70 45.96 -63.19
CA SER A 98 21.37 45.60 -64.47
C SER A 98 20.61 45.99 -65.70
N ARG A 99 19.33 46.30 -65.58
CA ARG A 99 18.52 46.85 -66.72
C ARG A 99 18.92 48.30 -67.16
N GLY A 100 19.79 48.94 -66.38
CA GLY A 100 20.31 50.27 -66.62
C GLY A 100 21.75 50.35 -67.19
N GLY A 101 22.39 49.25 -67.49
CA GLY A 101 23.79 49.25 -67.93
C GLY A 101 24.23 47.91 -68.50
N GLN A 102 24.82 47.92 -69.67
CA GLN A 102 25.34 46.88 -70.56
C GLN A 102 25.64 45.49 -69.82
N ALA A 103 24.96 44.47 -70.32
CA ALA A 103 25.28 43.08 -70.09
C ALA A 103 26.60 42.67 -70.75
N ASN A 104 27.68 42.55 -70.01
CA ASN A 104 28.84 41.75 -70.37
C ASN A 104 29.71 41.47 -69.13
N SER A 105 29.60 40.25 -68.70
CA SER A 105 30.79 39.48 -68.20
C SER A 105 30.34 38.25 -67.45
N ASP A 106 30.74 37.06 -67.86
CA ASP A 106 30.59 35.75 -67.31
C ASP A 106 31.01 35.63 -65.79
N PRO A 107 31.99 36.37 -65.26
CA PRO A 107 32.38 36.27 -63.87
C PRO A 107 31.31 36.75 -62.87
N HIS A 108 30.36 37.60 -63.27
CA HIS A 108 29.30 38.10 -62.41
C HIS A 108 28.22 37.06 -62.19
N ILE A 109 27.91 36.23 -63.18
CA ILE A 109 26.92 35.15 -63.13
C ILE A 109 27.42 34.02 -62.20
N VAL A 110 28.69 33.66 -62.30
CA VAL A 110 29.34 32.64 -61.45
C VAL A 110 29.29 33.07 -59.98
N LYS A 111 29.67 34.31 -59.68
CA LYS A 111 29.66 34.85 -58.31
C LYS A 111 28.23 34.97 -57.71
N GLN A 112 27.23 35.28 -58.53
CA GLN A 112 25.82 35.26 -58.13
C GLN A 112 25.36 33.83 -57.82
N THR A 113 25.75 32.86 -58.63
CA THR A 113 25.38 31.44 -58.44
C THR A 113 26.03 30.88 -57.19
N GLU A 114 27.29 31.17 -56.93
CA GLU A 114 27.99 30.78 -55.70
C GLU A 114 27.33 31.39 -54.46
N SER A 115 26.99 32.66 -54.47
CA SER A 115 26.28 33.34 -53.40
C SER A 115 24.88 32.74 -53.18
N TYR A 116 24.16 32.38 -54.23
CA TYR A 116 22.86 31.70 -54.15
C TYR A 116 22.97 30.32 -53.50
N ILE A 117 23.95 29.52 -53.90
CA ILE A 117 24.20 28.18 -53.34
C ILE A 117 24.57 28.27 -51.86
N SER A 118 25.46 29.23 -51.52
CA SER A 118 25.89 29.46 -50.14
C SER A 118 24.72 29.91 -49.24
N ASN A 119 23.95 30.89 -49.68
CA ASN A 119 22.79 31.36 -48.93
C ASN A 119 21.72 30.27 -48.74
N ARG A 120 21.49 29.43 -49.77
CA ARG A 120 20.62 28.26 -49.67
C ARG A 120 21.10 27.27 -48.61
N ARG A 121 22.39 26.97 -48.58
CA ARG A 121 22.98 26.09 -47.54
C ARG A 121 22.79 26.64 -46.15
N ILE A 122 23.06 27.93 -45.94
CA ILE A 122 22.87 28.59 -44.65
C ILE A 122 21.42 28.55 -44.21
N LEU A 123 20.46 28.85 -45.10
CA LEU A 123 19.04 28.80 -44.77
C LEU A 123 18.53 27.40 -44.42
N LEU A 124 19.00 26.38 -45.15
CA LEU A 124 18.68 25.00 -44.82
C LEU A 124 19.28 24.58 -43.49
N ALA A 125 20.53 25.01 -43.17
CA ALA A 125 21.18 24.73 -41.90
C ALA A 125 20.45 25.41 -40.71
N ILE A 126 19.97 26.64 -40.89
CA ILE A 126 19.17 27.35 -39.87
C ILE A 126 17.80 26.65 -39.67
N ALA A 127 17.13 26.22 -40.74
CA ALA A 127 15.87 25.51 -40.64
C ALA A 127 16.04 24.15 -39.89
N ASP A 128 17.09 23.42 -40.21
CA ASP A 128 17.43 22.15 -39.51
C ASP A 128 17.79 22.38 -38.05
N ALA A 129 18.58 23.40 -37.72
CA ALA A 129 18.88 23.78 -36.35
C ALA A 129 17.62 24.18 -35.57
N GLY A 130 16.71 24.94 -36.16
CA GLY A 130 15.43 25.30 -35.57
C GLY A 130 14.55 24.06 -35.28
N SER A 131 14.50 23.13 -36.23
CA SER A 131 13.79 21.87 -36.05
C SER A 131 14.35 21.03 -34.92
N ARG A 132 15.69 20.89 -34.84
CA ARG A 132 16.35 20.17 -33.75
C ARG A 132 16.06 20.80 -32.37
N LEU A 133 16.07 22.12 -32.31
CA LEU A 133 15.76 22.83 -31.06
C LEU A 133 14.33 22.57 -30.59
N MET A 134 13.38 22.50 -31.52
CA MET A 134 11.97 22.22 -31.23
C MET A 134 11.73 20.79 -30.81
N TYR A 135 12.41 19.81 -31.43
CA TYR A 135 12.38 18.41 -30.99
C TYR A 135 13.02 18.22 -29.61
N SER A 136 14.13 18.91 -29.34
CA SER A 136 14.78 18.90 -28.02
C SER A 136 13.87 19.45 -26.93
N TYR A 137 13.16 20.54 -27.19
CA TYR A 137 12.18 21.09 -26.26
C TYR A 137 11.05 20.09 -25.93
N LYS A 138 10.52 19.40 -26.94
CA LYS A 138 9.52 18.34 -26.74
C LYS A 138 10.10 17.19 -25.89
N GLY A 139 11.33 16.77 -26.16
CA GLY A 139 12.03 15.75 -25.38
C GLY A 139 12.17 16.14 -23.90
N ILE A 140 12.60 17.37 -23.64
CA ILE A 140 12.73 17.92 -22.28
C ILE A 140 11.37 17.97 -21.58
N ALA A 141 10.32 18.43 -22.26
CA ALA A 141 8.97 18.49 -21.68
C ALA A 141 8.42 17.10 -21.31
N THR A 142 8.68 16.09 -22.13
CA THR A 142 8.31 14.70 -21.84
C THR A 142 9.10 14.15 -20.66
N LEU A 143 10.41 14.37 -20.63
CA LEU A 143 11.30 13.96 -19.52
C LEU A 143 10.87 14.64 -18.20
N ALA A 144 10.60 15.94 -18.22
CA ALA A 144 10.09 16.67 -17.06
C ALA A 144 8.77 16.09 -16.53
N GLY A 145 7.86 15.68 -17.42
CA GLY A 145 6.62 15.01 -17.03
C GLY A 145 6.83 13.65 -16.34
N GLN A 146 7.79 12.87 -16.81
CA GLN A 146 8.15 11.59 -16.20
C GLN A 146 8.87 11.78 -14.86
N THR A 147 9.84 12.70 -14.82
CA THR A 147 10.61 13.02 -13.60
C THR A 147 9.70 13.57 -12.49
N SER A 148 8.70 14.38 -12.83
CA SER A 148 7.74 14.93 -11.88
C SER A 148 7.00 13.85 -11.08
N ARG A 149 6.73 12.68 -11.67
CA ARG A 149 6.08 11.56 -10.97
C ARG A 149 7.00 10.91 -9.95
N VAL A 150 8.25 10.63 -10.35
CA VAL A 150 9.26 10.08 -9.44
C VAL A 150 9.51 11.05 -8.31
N TYR A 151 9.63 12.33 -8.61
CA TYR A 151 9.77 13.38 -7.61
C TYR A 151 8.56 13.45 -6.66
N SER A 152 7.34 13.40 -7.18
CA SER A 152 6.13 13.38 -6.35
C SER A 152 6.09 12.19 -5.40
N LEU A 153 6.47 10.99 -5.87
CA LEU A 153 6.56 9.80 -5.01
C LEU A 153 7.63 9.96 -3.92
N ILE A 154 8.84 10.36 -4.31
CA ILE A 154 9.96 10.55 -3.36
C ILE A 154 9.61 11.66 -2.35
N SER A 155 9.03 12.76 -2.81
CA SER A 155 8.59 13.85 -1.94
C SER A 155 7.54 13.40 -0.94
N SER A 156 6.53 12.63 -1.39
CA SER A 156 5.51 12.07 -0.48
C SER A 156 6.12 11.13 0.56
N LEU A 157 7.06 10.27 0.16
CA LEU A 157 7.75 9.37 1.09
C LEU A 157 8.59 10.15 2.10
N HIS A 158 9.27 11.21 1.65
CA HIS A 158 10.08 12.06 2.51
C HIS A 158 9.24 12.83 3.53
N LEU A 159 8.10 13.40 3.10
CA LEU A 159 7.13 14.04 3.99
C LEU A 159 6.61 13.06 5.06
N LEU A 160 6.27 11.84 4.65
CA LEU A 160 5.83 10.78 5.57
C LEU A 160 6.92 10.38 6.57
N GLN A 161 8.18 10.34 6.15
CA GLN A 161 9.32 9.99 7.01
C GLN A 161 9.60 11.03 8.09
N HIS A 162 9.28 12.30 7.82
CA HIS A 162 9.49 13.41 8.74
C HIS A 162 8.22 13.87 9.45
N ASP A 163 7.11 13.13 9.34
CA ASP A 163 5.80 13.51 9.87
C ASP A 163 5.35 14.92 9.46
N ASP A 164 5.82 15.39 8.30
CA ASP A 164 5.49 16.71 7.75
C ASP A 164 4.25 16.60 6.86
N TYR A 165 3.09 16.77 7.47
CA TYR A 165 1.81 16.70 6.78
C TYR A 165 1.22 18.09 6.55
N GLN A 166 0.49 18.25 5.46
CA GLN A 166 -0.26 19.48 5.20
C GLN A 166 -1.37 19.66 6.23
N SER A 167 -1.35 20.80 6.92
CA SER A 167 -2.40 21.18 7.85
C SER A 167 -3.71 21.46 7.10
N VAL A 168 -4.81 20.99 7.68
CA VAL A 168 -6.16 21.24 7.18
C VAL A 168 -6.84 22.24 8.12
N PRO A 169 -7.46 23.32 7.62
CA PRO A 169 -8.17 24.27 8.47
C PRO A 169 -9.35 23.59 9.16
N ARG A 170 -9.58 23.91 10.44
CA ARG A 170 -10.71 23.38 11.20
C ARG A 170 -12.02 23.75 10.50
N PRO A 171 -12.92 22.78 10.21
CA PRO A 171 -14.22 23.04 9.61
C PRO A 171 -15.06 23.97 10.49
N ALA A 172 -15.75 24.91 9.86
CA ALA A 172 -16.57 25.89 10.58
C ALA A 172 -17.84 25.29 11.23
N ASP A 173 -18.26 24.12 10.76
CA ASP A 173 -19.41 23.34 11.25
C ASP A 173 -19.06 22.46 12.47
N LEU A 174 -17.76 22.33 12.82
CA LEU A 174 -17.34 21.54 13.98
C LEU A 174 -17.46 22.34 15.28
N PRO A 175 -18.21 21.86 16.31
CA PRO A 175 -18.33 22.51 17.60
C PRO A 175 -16.97 22.83 18.22
N ALA A 176 -16.84 23.98 18.90
CA ALA A 176 -15.56 24.46 19.44
C ALA A 176 -14.98 23.52 20.54
N ASP A 177 -15.84 22.83 21.26
CA ASP A 177 -15.55 21.89 22.33
C ASP A 177 -15.15 20.47 21.82
N MET A 178 -15.40 20.19 20.54
CA MET A 178 -15.02 18.88 19.96
C MET A 178 -13.55 18.87 19.54
N PRO A 179 -12.74 17.88 19.94
CA PRO A 179 -11.34 17.82 19.53
C PRO A 179 -11.23 17.65 18.00
N PHE A 180 -10.28 18.37 17.41
CA PHE A 180 -9.99 18.30 15.99
C PHE A 180 -8.57 17.72 15.80
N TYR A 181 -8.47 16.59 15.14
CA TYR A 181 -7.23 15.88 14.93
C TYR A 181 -6.69 16.14 13.51
N ASP A 182 -5.77 17.10 13.42
CA ASP A 182 -5.11 17.48 12.18
C ASP A 182 -3.70 16.85 12.10
N LEU A 183 -3.39 16.24 10.97
CA LEU A 183 -2.08 15.67 10.72
C LEU A 183 -0.95 16.72 10.71
N GLY A 184 -1.24 17.97 10.35
CA GLY A 184 -0.26 19.06 10.39
C GLY A 184 0.05 19.58 11.81
N HIS A 185 -0.65 19.10 12.85
CA HIS A 185 -0.47 19.55 14.24
C HIS A 185 -0.38 18.37 15.21
N LEU A 186 0.60 17.52 15.02
CA LEU A 186 0.90 16.41 15.93
C LEU A 186 1.54 16.94 17.21
N ARG A 187 0.94 16.60 18.38
CA ARG A 187 1.43 16.98 19.72
C ARG A 187 1.92 15.79 20.52
N GLY A 188 1.68 14.59 20.03
CA GLY A 188 2.07 13.36 20.70
C GLY A 188 3.57 13.23 20.84
N GLN A 189 4.02 12.65 21.93
CA GLN A 189 5.43 12.41 22.22
C GLN A 189 5.71 10.91 22.25
N LEU A 190 6.67 10.48 21.44
CA LEU A 190 7.18 9.12 21.46
C LEU A 190 8.48 9.09 22.24
N ILE A 191 8.55 8.23 23.27
CA ILE A 191 9.76 7.99 24.06
C ILE A 191 10.16 6.52 23.85
N GLU A 192 11.28 6.32 23.18
CA GLU A 192 11.85 5.00 22.92
C GLU A 192 12.87 4.60 24.00
N ASP A 193 13.45 3.40 23.86
CA ASP A 193 14.44 2.81 24.76
C ASP A 193 13.96 2.60 26.21
N LYS A 194 12.65 2.35 26.37
CA LYS A 194 12.08 1.89 27.64
C LYS A 194 12.02 0.37 27.69
N ASP A 195 11.93 -0.18 28.88
CA ASP A 195 11.74 -1.62 29.11
C ASP A 195 10.26 -2.04 29.12
N HIS A 196 9.35 -1.09 29.01
CA HIS A 196 7.90 -1.27 29.13
C HIS A 196 7.15 -0.52 28.01
N ILE A 197 5.87 -0.83 27.87
CA ILE A 197 4.97 -0.10 26.97
C ILE A 197 3.94 0.65 27.82
N LYS A 198 3.85 1.98 27.61
CA LYS A 198 2.92 2.80 28.37
C LYS A 198 2.28 3.86 27.51
N PHE A 199 0.96 3.83 27.47
CA PHE A 199 0.12 4.86 26.88
C PHE A 199 -0.34 5.83 27.98
N THR A 200 -0.07 7.12 27.80
CA THR A 200 -0.48 8.17 28.73
C THR A 200 -1.32 9.20 27.98
N ASN A 201 -2.64 9.14 28.16
CA ASN A 201 -3.61 10.02 27.50
C ASN A 201 -3.49 10.05 25.97
N VAL A 202 -3.24 8.91 25.33
CA VAL A 202 -3.09 8.81 23.90
C VAL A 202 -4.46 8.62 23.24
N PRO A 203 -4.89 9.54 22.37
CA PRO A 203 -6.10 9.35 21.58
C PRO A 203 -5.85 8.31 20.46
N ILE A 204 -6.80 7.44 20.28
CA ILE A 204 -6.78 6.47 19.17
C ILE A 204 -7.61 7.07 18.03
N VAL A 205 -6.94 7.55 17.01
CA VAL A 205 -7.55 8.29 15.89
C VAL A 205 -7.21 7.62 14.57
N THR A 206 -8.22 7.45 13.72
CA THR A 206 -7.98 7.00 12.34
C THR A 206 -7.46 8.19 11.52
N PRO A 207 -6.22 8.13 11.00
CA PRO A 207 -5.69 9.23 10.21
C PRO A 207 -6.46 9.35 8.88
N ALA A 208 -6.81 10.57 8.50
CA ALA A 208 -7.55 10.87 7.27
C ALA A 208 -6.80 11.92 6.44
N PRO A 209 -5.71 11.54 5.74
CA PRO A 209 -4.91 12.46 4.96
C PRO A 209 -5.73 13.08 3.82
N GLY A 210 -5.72 14.42 3.73
CA GLY A 210 -6.41 15.17 2.68
C GLY A 210 -7.94 15.27 2.83
N GLN A 211 -8.51 14.83 3.96
CA GLN A 211 -9.92 15.03 4.25
C GLN A 211 -10.12 16.33 5.06
N GLU A 212 -11.12 17.12 4.69
CA GLU A 212 -11.44 18.41 5.33
C GLU A 212 -11.84 18.26 6.81
N ARG A 213 -12.30 17.10 7.24
CA ARG A 213 -12.76 16.84 8.61
C ARG A 213 -11.68 16.33 9.56
N GLY A 214 -10.45 16.15 9.09
CA GLY A 214 -9.36 15.61 9.90
C GLY A 214 -9.53 14.13 10.26
N GLY A 215 -8.80 13.64 11.27
CA GLY A 215 -8.87 12.27 11.75
C GLY A 215 -10.12 11.98 12.57
N GLU A 216 -10.66 10.75 12.42
CA GLU A 216 -11.83 10.29 13.18
C GLU A 216 -11.38 9.63 14.50
N PRO A 217 -11.79 10.14 15.67
CA PRO A 217 -11.44 9.54 16.95
C PRO A 217 -12.26 8.27 17.21
N LEU A 218 -11.57 7.19 17.54
CA LEU A 218 -12.15 5.94 18.03
C LEU A 218 -12.14 5.87 19.55
N LEU A 219 -11.16 6.54 20.18
CA LEU A 219 -11.01 6.67 21.61
C LEU A 219 -10.28 7.99 21.92
N HIS A 220 -10.81 8.83 22.81
CA HIS A 220 -10.22 10.13 23.11
C HIS A 220 -8.99 10.06 24.01
N SER A 221 -8.87 9.05 24.86
CA SER A 221 -7.74 8.92 25.77
C SER A 221 -7.54 7.48 26.21
N LEU A 222 -6.43 6.86 25.81
CA LEU A 222 -6.01 5.55 26.29
C LEU A 222 -4.93 5.71 27.36
N ARG A 223 -5.09 4.99 28.49
CA ARG A 223 -4.09 4.86 29.54
C ARG A 223 -3.90 3.39 29.85
N VAL A 224 -2.75 2.86 29.48
CA VAL A 224 -2.39 1.45 29.69
C VAL A 224 -0.90 1.37 30.00
N HIS A 225 -0.51 0.52 30.93
CA HIS A 225 0.89 0.25 31.26
C HIS A 225 1.13 -1.26 31.24
N ILE A 226 2.06 -1.71 30.43
CA ILE A 226 2.42 -3.11 30.22
C ILE A 226 3.90 -3.27 30.52
N LYS A 227 4.23 -4.01 31.57
CA LYS A 227 5.60 -4.32 31.93
C LYS A 227 6.03 -5.65 31.28
N PRO A 228 7.35 -5.93 31.19
CA PRO A 228 7.82 -7.25 30.80
C PRO A 228 7.16 -8.35 31.65
N GLY A 229 6.58 -9.35 30.99
CA GLY A 229 5.83 -10.41 31.63
C GLY A 229 4.34 -10.16 31.89
N ASP A 230 3.86 -8.92 31.76
CA ASP A 230 2.43 -8.58 31.84
C ASP A 230 1.76 -8.88 30.49
N HIS A 231 1.33 -10.11 30.31
CA HIS A 231 0.63 -10.48 29.06
C HIS A 231 -0.75 -9.83 29.03
N MET A 232 -1.03 -9.07 27.98
CA MET A 232 -2.29 -8.32 27.82
C MET A 232 -3.12 -8.85 26.64
N MET A 233 -4.40 -9.04 26.87
CA MET A 233 -5.37 -9.30 25.81
C MET A 233 -6.18 -8.04 25.53
N VAL A 234 -6.39 -7.75 24.26
CA VAL A 234 -7.24 -6.65 23.78
C VAL A 234 -8.47 -7.25 23.10
N THR A 235 -9.64 -6.95 23.65
CA THR A 235 -10.93 -7.43 23.14
C THR A 235 -11.90 -6.28 22.92
N GLY A 236 -13.09 -6.56 22.36
CA GLY A 236 -14.12 -5.58 22.06
C GLY A 236 -14.77 -5.82 20.72
N SER A 237 -15.87 -5.15 20.41
CA SER A 237 -16.60 -5.30 19.14
C SER A 237 -15.75 -4.93 17.92
N ASN A 238 -16.23 -5.30 16.72
CA ASN A 238 -15.52 -4.95 15.49
C ASN A 238 -15.59 -3.42 15.24
N GLY A 239 -14.50 -2.82 14.80
CA GLY A 239 -14.46 -1.39 14.48
C GLY A 239 -14.12 -0.46 15.64
N VAL A 240 -14.03 -0.95 16.90
CA VAL A 240 -13.74 -0.08 18.07
C VAL A 240 -12.30 0.42 18.18
N GLY A 241 -11.40 -0.02 17.30
CA GLY A 241 -10.02 0.49 17.28
C GLY A 241 -8.95 -0.45 17.85
N LYS A 242 -9.23 -1.76 18.03
CA LYS A 242 -8.25 -2.73 18.53
C LYS A 242 -6.96 -2.75 17.70
N THR A 243 -7.08 -2.94 16.40
CA THR A 243 -5.94 -2.91 15.47
C THR A 243 -5.32 -1.51 15.35
N ALA A 244 -6.08 -0.44 15.64
CA ALA A 244 -5.56 0.93 15.66
C ALA A 244 -4.53 1.13 16.77
N VAL A 245 -4.75 0.55 17.95
CA VAL A 245 -3.77 0.55 19.06
C VAL A 245 -2.46 -0.11 18.60
N ALA A 246 -2.54 -1.27 17.95
CA ALA A 246 -1.35 -1.94 17.40
C ALA A 246 -0.63 -1.08 16.34
N ARG A 247 -1.37 -0.40 15.46
CA ARG A 247 -0.79 0.47 14.41
C ARG A 247 -0.07 1.69 15.00
N ILE A 248 -0.62 2.30 16.05
CA ILE A 248 0.04 3.40 16.77
C ILE A 248 1.31 2.90 17.45
N LEU A 249 1.25 1.75 18.14
CA LEU A 249 2.42 1.14 18.77
C LEU A 249 3.51 0.78 17.75
N ALA A 250 3.12 0.32 16.56
CA ALA A 250 4.04 0.03 15.45
C ALA A 250 4.61 1.30 14.79
N GLY A 251 4.12 2.48 15.13
CA GLY A 251 4.50 3.73 14.45
C GLY A 251 3.93 3.87 13.02
N LEU A 252 2.95 3.04 12.65
CA LEU A 252 2.28 3.13 11.34
C LEU A 252 1.22 4.24 11.30
N TRP A 253 0.71 4.63 12.45
CA TRP A 253 -0.21 5.74 12.60
C TRP A 253 0.40 6.82 13.49
N PRO A 254 0.19 8.10 13.17
CA PRO A 254 0.77 9.21 13.91
C PRO A 254 0.18 9.32 15.31
N LEU A 255 0.95 9.86 16.22
CA LEU A 255 0.57 10.14 17.59
C LEU A 255 0.01 11.58 17.65
N PHE A 256 -1.30 11.76 17.67
CA PHE A 256 -1.93 13.09 17.64
C PHE A 256 -1.72 13.86 18.94
N ASP A 257 -1.75 13.18 20.09
CA ASP A 257 -1.56 13.77 21.41
C ASP A 257 -1.14 12.71 22.43
N GLY A 258 -0.78 13.11 23.65
CA GLY A 258 -0.36 12.22 24.72
C GLY A 258 1.09 11.75 24.60
N VAL A 259 1.44 10.77 25.42
CA VAL A 259 2.81 10.21 25.48
C VAL A 259 2.75 8.70 25.32
N LEU A 260 3.54 8.16 24.38
CA LEU A 260 3.78 6.75 24.21
C LEU A 260 5.23 6.42 24.58
N GLU A 261 5.40 5.66 25.66
CA GLU A 261 6.68 5.09 26.04
C GLU A 261 6.74 3.64 25.53
N LYS A 262 7.79 3.27 24.80
CA LYS A 262 7.95 1.89 24.26
C LYS A 262 9.43 1.47 24.21
N PRO A 263 9.71 0.17 24.13
CA PRO A 263 11.03 -0.35 23.79
C PRO A 263 11.47 0.05 22.40
N HIS A 264 12.75 -0.09 22.13
CA HIS A 264 13.29 0.05 20.78
C HIS A 264 12.53 -0.83 19.78
N HIS A 265 12.41 -0.37 18.54
CA HIS A 265 11.63 -1.04 17.50
C HIS A 265 11.99 -2.53 17.32
N ASP A 266 13.28 -2.88 17.40
CA ASP A 266 13.75 -4.26 17.23
C ASP A 266 13.33 -5.20 18.38
N SER A 267 12.92 -4.65 19.51
CA SER A 267 12.44 -5.40 20.67
C SER A 267 10.96 -5.74 20.62
N ILE A 268 10.23 -5.24 19.63
CA ILE A 268 8.79 -5.48 19.46
C ILE A 268 8.54 -6.11 18.09
N MET A 269 7.88 -7.25 18.06
CA MET A 269 7.46 -7.89 16.80
C MET A 269 5.95 -7.88 16.65
N PHE A 270 5.49 -7.53 15.44
CA PHE A 270 4.08 -7.48 15.09
C PHE A 270 3.72 -8.62 14.17
N LEU A 271 2.74 -9.43 14.56
CA LEU A 271 2.18 -10.49 13.74
C LEU A 271 0.77 -10.08 13.29
N PRO A 272 0.59 -9.74 12.00
CA PRO A 272 -0.71 -9.36 11.47
C PRO A 272 -1.60 -10.59 11.28
N GLN A 273 -2.89 -10.37 11.18
CA GLN A 273 -3.91 -11.40 10.91
C GLN A 273 -3.60 -12.25 9.67
N ARG A 274 -3.06 -11.60 8.62
CA ARG A 274 -2.60 -12.26 7.40
C ARG A 274 -1.08 -12.10 7.29
N PRO A 275 -0.30 -13.14 7.63
CA PRO A 275 1.15 -13.07 7.54
C PRO A 275 1.61 -12.85 6.10
N TYR A 276 2.53 -11.92 5.93
CA TYR A 276 3.20 -11.71 4.66
C TYR A 276 4.18 -12.86 4.39
N LEU A 277 4.15 -13.42 3.19
CA LEU A 277 5.10 -14.42 2.71
C LEU A 277 5.82 -13.85 1.49
N ASN A 278 7.13 -13.73 1.59
CA ASN A 278 7.96 -13.21 0.50
C ASN A 278 8.25 -14.29 -0.56
N THR A 279 8.68 -13.83 -1.73
CA THR A 279 9.22 -14.71 -2.77
C THR A 279 10.63 -15.13 -2.37
N GLY A 280 10.80 -16.37 -1.90
CA GLY A 280 12.09 -16.85 -1.41
C GLY A 280 12.10 -18.34 -1.12
N SER A 281 13.16 -18.81 -0.49
CA SER A 281 13.28 -20.18 -0.02
C SER A 281 12.47 -20.43 1.24
N LEU A 282 12.22 -21.69 1.60
CA LEU A 282 11.55 -22.05 2.84
C LEU A 282 12.29 -21.50 4.06
N ARG A 283 13.62 -21.56 4.05
CA ARG A 283 14.45 -20.95 5.11
C ARG A 283 14.17 -19.47 5.27
N GLU A 284 14.12 -18.72 4.15
CA GLU A 284 13.82 -17.29 4.15
C GLU A 284 12.41 -16.97 4.67
N GLN A 285 11.45 -17.92 4.61
CA GLN A 285 10.14 -17.71 5.26
C GLN A 285 10.22 -17.72 6.77
N VAL A 286 11.08 -18.56 7.35
CA VAL A 286 11.23 -18.66 8.79
C VAL A 286 12.04 -17.50 9.37
N ILE A 287 13.12 -17.09 8.69
CA ILE A 287 14.04 -16.07 9.19
C ILE A 287 13.56 -14.62 8.94
N TYR A 288 12.56 -14.41 8.07
CA TYR A 288 12.05 -13.07 7.73
C TYR A 288 11.69 -12.26 9.00
N PRO A 289 12.05 -10.96 9.10
CA PRO A 289 12.64 -10.09 8.09
C PRO A 289 14.17 -10.16 7.92
N ALA A 290 14.87 -11.00 8.68
CA ALA A 290 16.32 -11.14 8.54
C ALA A 290 16.71 -11.65 7.14
N SER A 291 17.81 -11.15 6.62
CA SER A 291 18.42 -11.65 5.40
C SER A 291 19.14 -12.98 5.64
N TYR A 292 19.39 -13.74 4.58
CA TYR A 292 20.16 -14.97 4.68
C TYR A 292 21.58 -14.73 5.22
N GLN A 293 22.17 -13.59 4.90
CA GLN A 293 23.50 -13.22 5.41
C GLN A 293 23.47 -13.00 6.92
N GLN A 294 22.49 -12.27 7.44
CA GLN A 294 22.30 -12.08 8.89
C GLN A 294 22.04 -13.41 9.62
N HIS A 295 21.33 -14.33 8.98
CA HIS A 295 21.13 -15.66 9.52
C HIS A 295 22.47 -16.43 9.67
N LEU A 296 23.34 -16.39 8.64
CA LEU A 296 24.66 -16.99 8.72
C LEU A 296 25.53 -16.35 9.79
N GLU A 297 25.50 -15.03 9.91
CA GLU A 297 26.21 -14.27 10.95
C GLU A 297 25.74 -14.62 12.36
N SER A 298 24.47 -14.98 12.52
CA SER A 298 23.91 -15.43 13.83
C SER A 298 24.43 -16.79 14.28
N GLY A 299 25.08 -17.56 13.40
CA GLY A 299 25.59 -18.90 13.68
C GLY A 299 24.53 -19.99 13.83
N ARG A 300 23.26 -19.68 13.57
CA ARG A 300 22.15 -20.64 13.65
C ARG A 300 22.16 -21.59 12.46
N THR A 301 21.78 -22.83 12.70
CA THR A 301 21.79 -23.92 11.72
C THR A 301 20.39 -24.27 11.23
N ASP A 302 20.30 -25.14 10.22
CA ASP A 302 19.02 -25.69 9.77
C ASP A 302 18.35 -26.58 10.83
N GLU A 303 19.12 -27.18 11.74
CA GLU A 303 18.62 -27.94 12.87
C GLU A 303 17.88 -27.02 13.86
N ASP A 304 18.39 -25.81 14.10
CA ASP A 304 17.70 -24.80 14.94
C ASP A 304 16.39 -24.37 14.30
N LEU A 305 16.39 -24.17 12.99
CA LEU A 305 15.16 -23.86 12.23
C LEU A 305 14.15 -25.01 12.28
N MET A 306 14.64 -26.26 12.22
CA MET A 306 13.79 -27.46 12.31
C MET A 306 13.14 -27.54 13.70
N GLU A 307 13.89 -27.22 14.76
CA GLU A 307 13.34 -27.18 16.12
C GLU A 307 12.24 -26.12 16.27
N ILE A 308 12.44 -24.94 15.68
CA ILE A 308 11.40 -23.89 15.61
C ILE A 308 10.16 -24.41 14.87
N LEU A 309 10.34 -25.07 13.72
CA LEU A 309 9.22 -25.63 12.97
C LEU A 309 8.49 -26.75 13.75
N ARG A 310 9.20 -27.56 14.56
CA ARG A 310 8.54 -28.55 15.45
C ARG A 310 7.62 -27.86 16.47
N ARG A 311 8.07 -26.76 17.08
CA ARG A 311 7.32 -26.00 18.10
C ARG A 311 6.04 -25.38 17.54
N VAL A 312 5.99 -25.08 16.24
CA VAL A 312 4.78 -24.59 15.55
C VAL A 312 4.06 -25.67 14.76
N HIS A 313 4.41 -26.95 14.95
CA HIS A 313 3.84 -28.09 14.23
C HIS A 313 3.93 -27.97 12.69
N LEU A 314 5.07 -27.50 12.18
CA LEU A 314 5.38 -27.39 10.75
C LEU A 314 6.62 -28.19 10.34
N ALA A 315 7.11 -29.12 11.17
CA ALA A 315 8.33 -29.89 10.94
C ALA A 315 8.30 -30.75 9.65
N TYR A 316 7.11 -31.03 9.13
CA TYR A 316 6.91 -31.79 7.88
C TYR A 316 7.12 -30.93 6.60
N LEU A 317 7.16 -29.59 6.74
CA LEU A 317 7.25 -28.71 5.58
C LEU A 317 8.53 -28.92 4.74
N PRO A 318 9.74 -29.02 5.32
CA PRO A 318 10.93 -29.23 4.51
C PRO A 318 10.85 -30.49 3.67
N ASP A 319 10.34 -31.60 4.21
CA ASP A 319 10.21 -32.88 3.48
C ASP A 319 9.12 -32.79 2.40
N ARG A 320 7.98 -32.19 2.71
CA ARG A 320 6.85 -32.01 1.78
C ARG A 320 7.23 -31.11 0.59
N GLU A 321 7.97 -30.06 0.85
CA GLU A 321 8.23 -29.00 -0.13
C GLU A 321 9.57 -29.14 -0.89
N GLY A 322 10.41 -30.09 -0.49
CA GLY A 322 11.68 -30.39 -1.18
C GLY A 322 12.90 -29.70 -0.60
N GLY A 323 12.87 -29.36 0.68
CA GLY A 323 14.03 -28.86 1.45
C GLY A 323 14.04 -27.36 1.69
N TRP A 324 15.02 -26.92 2.48
CA TRP A 324 15.17 -25.56 2.95
C TRP A 324 15.43 -24.51 1.85
N THR A 325 16.06 -24.94 0.76
CA THR A 325 16.45 -24.05 -0.35
C THR A 325 15.39 -23.92 -1.44
N THR A 326 14.32 -24.70 -1.36
CA THR A 326 13.24 -24.69 -2.35
C THR A 326 12.55 -23.34 -2.37
N ARG A 327 12.43 -22.74 -3.57
CA ARG A 327 11.78 -21.47 -3.83
C ARG A 327 10.42 -21.68 -4.47
N LYS A 328 9.38 -21.13 -3.87
CA LYS A 328 7.98 -21.20 -4.33
C LYS A 328 7.24 -19.91 -4.01
N GLU A 329 6.06 -19.75 -4.60
CA GLU A 329 5.08 -18.75 -4.17
C GLU A 329 4.36 -19.25 -2.91
N TRP A 330 4.97 -19.04 -1.77
CA TRP A 330 4.52 -19.62 -0.50
C TRP A 330 3.11 -19.22 -0.08
N LYS A 331 2.64 -18.05 -0.56
CA LYS A 331 1.24 -17.62 -0.33
C LYS A 331 0.21 -18.56 -0.96
N ASP A 332 0.58 -19.28 -2.03
CA ASP A 332 -0.32 -20.18 -2.75
C ASP A 332 -0.11 -21.65 -2.33
N VAL A 333 1.05 -21.97 -1.75
CA VAL A 333 1.44 -23.32 -1.30
C VAL A 333 0.94 -23.60 0.12
N LEU A 334 1.04 -22.62 1.03
CA LEU A 334 0.69 -22.82 2.43
C LEU A 334 -0.80 -22.56 2.68
N SER A 335 -1.45 -23.42 3.43
CA SER A 335 -2.81 -23.22 3.95
C SER A 335 -2.86 -22.02 4.92
N GLY A 336 -4.06 -21.51 5.20
CA GLY A 336 -4.26 -20.40 6.14
C GLY A 336 -3.64 -20.64 7.51
N GLY A 337 -3.84 -21.83 8.08
CA GLY A 337 -3.26 -22.21 9.35
C GLY A 337 -1.74 -22.41 9.33
N GLU A 338 -1.18 -22.91 8.20
CA GLU A 338 0.27 -23.00 8.03
C GLU A 338 0.92 -21.61 7.93
N LYS A 339 0.28 -20.66 7.22
CA LYS A 339 0.73 -19.26 7.15
C LYS A 339 0.80 -18.63 8.54
N GLN A 340 -0.25 -18.79 9.34
CA GLN A 340 -0.29 -18.25 10.70
C GLN A 340 0.76 -18.89 11.60
N ARG A 341 0.94 -20.21 11.53
CA ARG A 341 2.00 -20.91 12.26
C ARG A 341 3.41 -20.50 11.80
N MET A 342 3.59 -20.19 10.51
CA MET A 342 4.84 -19.63 10.00
C MET A 342 5.11 -18.23 10.59
N GLY A 343 4.08 -17.41 10.81
CA GLY A 343 4.20 -16.15 11.57
C GLY A 343 4.72 -16.37 12.98
N MET A 344 4.20 -17.39 13.69
CA MET A 344 4.69 -17.77 15.02
C MET A 344 6.11 -18.34 14.98
N ALA A 345 6.49 -19.06 13.92
CA ALA A 345 7.88 -19.52 13.75
C ALA A 345 8.86 -18.33 13.66
N ARG A 346 8.48 -17.26 12.96
CA ARG A 346 9.28 -16.02 12.94
C ARG A 346 9.43 -15.40 14.32
N LEU A 347 8.36 -15.35 15.09
CA LEU A 347 8.40 -14.86 16.46
C LEU A 347 9.42 -15.63 17.31
N PHE A 348 9.42 -16.96 17.21
CA PHE A 348 10.36 -17.81 17.93
C PHE A 348 11.81 -17.68 17.42
N TYR A 349 11.98 -17.42 16.12
CA TYR A 349 13.29 -17.16 15.55
C TYR A 349 13.89 -15.84 16.06
N HIS A 350 13.12 -14.75 16.06
CA HIS A 350 13.63 -13.43 16.42
C HIS A 350 13.68 -13.17 17.93
N HIS A 351 12.87 -13.86 18.70
CA HIS A 351 12.83 -13.79 20.18
C HIS A 351 12.75 -12.34 20.71
N PRO A 352 11.75 -11.55 20.32
CA PRO A 352 11.60 -10.17 20.78
C PRO A 352 11.15 -10.13 22.25
N SER A 353 11.36 -8.98 22.93
CA SER A 353 10.86 -8.79 24.30
C SER A 353 9.33 -8.69 24.35
N PHE A 354 8.71 -8.12 23.31
CA PHE A 354 7.27 -7.95 23.17
C PHE A 354 6.78 -8.48 21.82
N ALA A 355 5.62 -9.10 21.82
CA ALA A 355 4.93 -9.54 20.61
C ALA A 355 3.51 -9.01 20.58
N VAL A 356 3.15 -8.32 19.50
CA VAL A 356 1.78 -7.87 19.22
C VAL A 356 1.15 -8.82 18.22
N LEU A 357 0.12 -9.55 18.65
CA LEU A 357 -0.52 -10.64 17.93
C LEU A 357 -1.94 -10.21 17.53
N ASP A 358 -2.14 -9.82 16.26
CA ASP A 358 -3.46 -9.37 15.77
C ASP A 358 -4.17 -10.53 15.06
N GLU A 359 -5.04 -11.25 15.78
CA GLU A 359 -5.80 -12.43 15.31
C GLU A 359 -4.97 -13.46 14.54
N CYS A 360 -3.66 -13.52 14.82
CA CYS A 360 -2.67 -14.26 14.03
C CYS A 360 -2.77 -15.79 14.18
N THR A 361 -3.68 -16.32 15.01
CA THR A 361 -3.92 -17.74 15.22
C THR A 361 -5.36 -18.16 14.92
N SER A 362 -6.15 -17.30 14.26
CA SER A 362 -7.58 -17.52 13.99
C SER A 362 -7.87 -18.79 13.15
N ALA A 363 -6.95 -19.20 12.28
CA ALA A 363 -7.05 -20.42 11.46
C ALA A 363 -6.31 -21.63 12.05
N VAL A 364 -5.84 -21.53 13.31
CA VAL A 364 -5.13 -22.60 14.01
C VAL A 364 -6.08 -23.29 14.99
N SER A 365 -5.93 -24.61 15.16
CA SER A 365 -6.70 -25.37 16.16
C SER A 365 -6.35 -24.92 17.58
N THR A 366 -7.31 -24.95 18.48
CA THR A 366 -7.16 -24.47 19.87
C THR A 366 -6.02 -25.16 20.62
N ASP A 367 -5.80 -26.45 20.36
CA ASP A 367 -4.75 -27.22 21.04
C ASP A 367 -3.35 -26.73 20.62
N VAL A 368 -3.12 -26.57 19.30
CA VAL A 368 -1.84 -26.08 18.78
C VAL A 368 -1.64 -24.61 19.14
N GLU A 369 -2.69 -23.80 19.11
CA GLU A 369 -2.69 -22.40 19.55
C GLU A 369 -2.20 -22.31 21.01
N GLY A 370 -2.79 -23.14 21.90
CA GLY A 370 -2.41 -23.18 23.30
C GLY A 370 -0.94 -23.51 23.54
N LEU A 371 -0.40 -24.49 22.81
CA LEU A 371 1.01 -24.87 22.89
C LEU A 371 1.94 -23.75 22.44
N MET A 372 1.59 -23.05 21.37
CA MET A 372 2.38 -21.91 20.86
C MET A 372 2.39 -20.74 21.84
N TYR A 373 1.25 -20.41 22.47
CA TYR A 373 1.16 -19.34 23.47
C TYR A 373 1.95 -19.69 24.73
N ALA A 374 1.82 -20.93 25.24
CA ALA A 374 2.60 -21.40 26.37
C ALA A 374 4.10 -21.30 26.07
N HIS A 375 4.52 -21.77 24.90
CA HIS A 375 5.91 -21.73 24.47
C HIS A 375 6.45 -20.29 24.35
N ALA A 376 5.68 -19.36 23.81
CA ALA A 376 6.06 -17.93 23.73
C ALA A 376 6.28 -17.34 25.14
N LYS A 377 5.45 -17.71 26.11
CA LYS A 377 5.60 -17.30 27.53
C LYS A 377 6.85 -17.91 28.15
N ASP A 378 7.09 -19.21 27.95
CA ASP A 378 8.28 -19.90 28.44
C ASP A 378 9.58 -19.30 27.90
N MET A 379 9.55 -18.76 26.68
CA MET A 379 10.64 -17.99 26.12
C MET A 379 10.78 -16.59 26.71
N GLY A 380 9.90 -16.14 27.61
CA GLY A 380 9.95 -14.80 28.20
C GLY A 380 9.43 -13.69 27.29
N ILE A 381 8.74 -14.00 26.21
CA ILE A 381 8.16 -13.01 25.30
C ILE A 381 6.87 -12.46 25.92
N THR A 382 6.77 -11.17 26.11
CA THR A 382 5.54 -10.50 26.60
C THR A 382 4.53 -10.37 25.47
N LEU A 383 3.33 -10.94 25.66
CA LEU A 383 2.31 -11.03 24.63
C LEU A 383 1.26 -9.92 24.77
N ILE A 384 0.98 -9.22 23.68
CA ILE A 384 -0.14 -8.29 23.51
C ILE A 384 -1.02 -8.88 22.41
N THR A 385 -2.12 -9.53 22.80
CA THR A 385 -2.95 -10.31 21.88
C THR A 385 -4.27 -9.61 21.59
N ILE A 386 -4.52 -9.27 20.36
CA ILE A 386 -5.83 -8.80 19.88
C ILE A 386 -6.60 -10.04 19.43
N SER A 387 -7.64 -10.42 20.16
CA SER A 387 -8.45 -11.59 19.81
C SER A 387 -9.83 -11.56 20.47
N HIS A 388 -10.75 -12.31 19.89
CA HIS A 388 -12.09 -12.57 20.45
C HIS A 388 -12.22 -13.97 21.06
N ARG A 389 -11.13 -14.78 21.06
CA ARG A 389 -11.18 -16.16 21.50
C ARG A 389 -11.09 -16.29 23.02
N PRO A 390 -12.12 -16.87 23.69
CA PRO A 390 -12.11 -17.08 25.13
C PRO A 390 -10.98 -18.01 25.60
N SER A 391 -10.58 -18.97 24.75
CA SER A 391 -9.49 -19.92 25.05
C SER A 391 -8.15 -19.27 25.36
N LEU A 392 -7.95 -18.01 24.93
CA LEU A 392 -6.71 -17.28 25.12
C LEU A 392 -6.64 -16.51 26.44
N PHE A 393 -7.75 -16.28 27.15
CA PHE A 393 -7.76 -15.54 28.42
C PHE A 393 -6.79 -16.11 29.44
N LYS A 394 -6.68 -17.43 29.54
CA LYS A 394 -5.79 -18.14 30.48
C LYS A 394 -4.28 -17.86 30.28
N TYR A 395 -3.90 -17.29 29.15
CA TYR A 395 -2.50 -16.94 28.87
C TYR A 395 -2.16 -15.48 29.19
N HIS A 396 -3.16 -14.67 29.59
CA HIS A 396 -3.01 -13.24 29.80
C HIS A 396 -3.38 -12.85 31.25
N GLN A 397 -2.71 -11.84 31.81
CA GLN A 397 -3.00 -11.29 33.13
C GLN A 397 -3.82 -10.02 33.06
N LEU A 398 -3.70 -9.29 31.96
CA LEU A 398 -4.40 -8.02 31.74
C LEU A 398 -5.39 -8.18 30.58
N LEU A 399 -6.57 -7.61 30.73
CA LEU A 399 -7.57 -7.50 29.67
C LEU A 399 -7.88 -6.03 29.42
N LEU A 400 -7.68 -5.57 28.21
CA LEU A 400 -8.18 -4.29 27.71
C LEU A 400 -9.47 -4.54 26.94
N ASP A 401 -10.60 -4.27 27.56
CA ASP A 401 -11.92 -4.39 26.92
C ASP A 401 -12.36 -3.05 26.34
N MET A 402 -12.40 -2.96 25.01
CA MET A 402 -12.81 -1.78 24.26
C MET A 402 -14.31 -1.87 23.95
N LYS A 403 -15.14 -1.14 24.72
CA LYS A 403 -16.61 -1.23 24.65
C LYS A 403 -17.20 -0.39 23.51
N GLY A 404 -16.42 0.48 22.86
CA GLY A 404 -16.91 1.50 21.93
C GLY A 404 -17.44 2.75 22.65
N ASP A 405 -17.90 3.75 21.89
CA ASP A 405 -18.42 5.01 22.41
C ASP A 405 -17.49 5.67 23.45
N ASP A 406 -16.20 5.71 23.10
CA ASP A 406 -15.14 6.28 23.94
C ASP A 406 -14.93 5.62 25.32
N LYS A 407 -15.36 4.37 25.47
CA LYS A 407 -15.26 3.61 26.71
C LYS A 407 -14.37 2.40 26.59
N TYR A 408 -13.48 2.25 27.53
CA TYR A 408 -12.66 1.05 27.70
C TYR A 408 -12.49 0.71 29.17
N GLU A 409 -12.14 -0.50 29.45
CA GLU A 409 -11.87 -1.00 30.79
C GLU A 409 -10.59 -1.82 30.80
N VAL A 410 -9.74 -1.61 31.79
CA VAL A 410 -8.55 -2.44 32.00
C VAL A 410 -8.81 -3.33 33.21
N ILE A 411 -8.92 -4.62 32.98
CA ILE A 411 -9.23 -5.63 34.00
C ILE A 411 -7.99 -6.47 34.27
N ASN A 412 -7.68 -6.67 35.56
CA ASN A 412 -6.63 -7.60 35.96
C ASN A 412 -7.25 -8.99 36.15
N LEU A 413 -6.88 -9.92 35.28
CA LEU A 413 -7.39 -11.31 35.29
C LEU A 413 -6.77 -12.19 36.38
N ALA A 414 -5.66 -11.81 36.96
CA ALA A 414 -4.92 -12.62 37.95
C ALA A 414 -5.72 -12.96 39.22
N GLY A 415 -6.85 -12.29 39.48
CA GLY A 415 -7.74 -12.55 40.60
C GLY A 415 -9.09 -13.20 40.28
N ASP A 416 -9.52 -13.17 39.02
CA ASP A 416 -10.89 -13.55 38.59
C ASP A 416 -10.91 -14.53 37.40
N GLU A 417 -9.80 -15.15 37.04
CA GLU A 417 -9.67 -16.04 35.87
C GLU A 417 -10.76 -17.13 35.80
N GLN A 418 -11.16 -17.68 36.96
CA GLN A 418 -12.18 -18.73 37.02
C GLN A 418 -13.60 -18.16 36.78
N LYS A 419 -13.90 -16.94 37.22
CA LYS A 419 -15.24 -16.35 37.08
C LYS A 419 -15.54 -15.89 35.67
N LEU A 420 -14.59 -15.18 35.04
CA LEU A 420 -14.77 -14.67 33.66
C LEU A 420 -14.83 -15.82 32.65
N THR A 421 -14.01 -16.87 32.81
CA THR A 421 -14.05 -18.06 31.96
C THR A 421 -15.39 -18.79 32.11
N ILE A 422 -15.91 -18.93 33.32
CA ILE A 422 -17.20 -19.60 33.59
C ILE A 422 -18.38 -18.76 33.10
N GLU A 423 -18.36 -17.43 33.26
CA GLU A 423 -19.43 -16.55 32.77
C GLU A 423 -19.46 -16.48 31.24
N GLN A 424 -18.30 -16.47 30.58
CA GLN A 424 -18.23 -16.51 29.12
C GLN A 424 -18.61 -17.89 28.57
N GLU A 425 -18.15 -18.98 29.16
CA GLU A 425 -18.62 -20.33 28.81
C GLU A 425 -20.13 -20.48 29.02
N LEU A 426 -20.67 -19.92 30.10
CA LEU A 426 -22.12 -19.88 30.34
C LEU A 426 -22.87 -19.06 29.30
N THR A 427 -22.32 -17.93 28.86
CA THR A 427 -22.91 -17.07 27.82
C THR A 427 -22.86 -17.77 26.46
N ASP A 428 -21.73 -18.39 26.14
CA ASP A 428 -21.54 -19.17 24.91
C ASP A 428 -22.42 -20.43 24.87
N LEU A 429 -22.54 -21.13 25.99
CA LEU A 429 -23.46 -22.26 26.13
C LEU A 429 -24.92 -21.82 26.04
N ARG A 430 -25.30 -20.67 26.59
CA ARG A 430 -26.67 -20.11 26.44
C ARG A 430 -26.99 -19.76 25.00
N SER A 431 -26.06 -19.09 24.30
CA SER A 431 -26.24 -18.77 22.88
C SER A 431 -26.36 -20.03 22.01
N LYS A 432 -25.55 -21.05 22.29
CA LYS A 432 -25.64 -22.35 21.62
C LYS A 432 -26.97 -23.08 21.96
N LEU A 433 -27.45 -22.94 23.18
CA LEU A 433 -28.73 -23.52 23.61
C LEU A 433 -29.93 -22.86 22.86
N GLU A 434 -29.88 -21.54 22.68
CA GLU A 434 -30.87 -20.81 21.88
C GLU A 434 -30.82 -21.24 20.40
N GLN A 435 -29.65 -21.42 19.83
CA GLN A 435 -29.47 -21.95 18.49
C GLN A 435 -30.02 -23.38 18.35
N VAL A 436 -29.80 -24.23 19.35
CA VAL A 436 -30.35 -25.60 19.37
C VAL A 436 -31.89 -25.57 19.40
N GLN A 437 -32.51 -24.64 20.09
CA GLN A 437 -33.96 -24.50 20.09
C GLN A 437 -34.47 -24.06 18.71
N ALA A 438 -33.82 -23.12 18.07
CA ALA A 438 -34.14 -22.70 16.70
C ALA A 438 -33.95 -23.85 15.69
N TRP A 439 -32.91 -24.65 15.83
CA TRP A 439 -32.70 -25.84 14.99
C TRP A 439 -33.73 -26.92 15.23
N LYS A 440 -34.17 -27.16 16.47
CA LYS A 440 -35.25 -28.09 16.76
C LYS A 440 -36.60 -27.65 16.12
N GLN A 441 -36.91 -26.36 16.19
CA GLN A 441 -38.08 -25.80 15.51
C GLN A 441 -37.99 -25.97 13.99
N ARG A 442 -36.80 -25.70 13.41
CA ARG A 442 -36.56 -25.89 11.97
C ARG A 442 -36.65 -27.36 11.56
N LEU A 443 -36.11 -28.26 12.36
CA LEU A 443 -36.19 -29.71 12.14
C LEU A 443 -37.67 -30.19 12.19
N HIS A 444 -38.46 -29.65 13.11
CA HIS A 444 -39.89 -29.95 13.21
C HIS A 444 -40.69 -29.46 12.00
N ALA A 445 -40.37 -28.25 11.52
CA ALA A 445 -40.95 -27.70 10.30
C ALA A 445 -40.63 -28.55 9.07
N ILE A 446 -39.34 -28.95 8.91
CA ILE A 446 -38.91 -29.82 7.81
C ILE A 446 -39.61 -31.21 7.88
N HIS A 447 -39.76 -31.78 9.08
CA HIS A 447 -40.50 -33.03 9.23
C HIS A 447 -41.99 -32.90 8.84
N GLN A 448 -42.62 -31.78 9.15
CA GLN A 448 -43.98 -31.48 8.70
C GLN A 448 -44.06 -31.33 7.17
N GLU A 449 -43.13 -30.58 6.56
CA GLU A 449 -43.07 -30.42 5.11
C GLU A 449 -42.87 -31.76 4.39
N LEU A 450 -42.04 -32.66 4.91
CA LEU A 450 -41.78 -33.98 4.35
C LEU A 450 -43.01 -34.92 4.54
N SER A 451 -43.75 -34.80 5.63
CA SER A 451 -44.97 -35.61 5.85
C SER A 451 -46.13 -35.18 4.94
N PHE A 452 -46.15 -33.91 4.51
CA PHE A 452 -47.14 -33.43 3.50
C PHE A 452 -46.77 -33.79 2.06
N SER A 453 -45.52 -34.15 1.76
CA SER A 453 -45.06 -34.53 0.42
C SER A 453 -45.26 -36.04 0.13
N HIS A 454 -45.67 -36.84 1.10
CA HIS A 454 -45.91 -38.29 0.97
C HIS A 454 -47.38 -38.69 1.14
N SER A 455 -48.30 -37.74 1.25
CA SER A 455 -49.77 -37.93 1.14
C SER A 455 -50.30 -37.28 -0.15
#